data_5d3a1a1d18e3e52d27119aee20e71dc4
#
_entry.id   5d3a1a1d18e3e52d27119aee20e71dc4
#
_cell.length_a   1.000
_cell.length_b   1.000
_cell.length_c   1.000
_cell.angle_alpha   90.00
_cell.angle_beta   90.00
_cell.angle_gamma   90.00
#
_symmetry.space_group_name_H-M   'P 1'
#
loop_
_entity.id
_entity.type
_entity.pdbx_description
1 polymer ?
#
loop_
_entity_poly.entity_id
_entity_poly.type
_entity_poly.pdbx_seq_one_letter_code
_entity_poly.pdbx_strand_id
1 'polypeptide(L)'
;MHKILVVEDDTTINQVICEFLKESNYAVTPVFDGGEALLQFEAESFDLVILDMMLPTMSGLDVLKEIRKTSQIPVMILTALDDEDTQLVSFNHLISDYVTKPFSPLILVKRIENILRRNTVASEIAVGDLTVSIDDCTVYWQGEKMPLTKKEYEILQALAKRKDHLVTRDQLMNTIWGYSELDSR
;
A
#
# COMPACT_ATOMS: atom_id res chain seq x y z
N MET A 1 10.55 -5.75 -13.98
CA MET A 1 9.40 -6.65 -13.78
C MET A 1 9.23 -6.80 -12.28
N HIS A 2 8.09 -6.39 -11.70
CA HIS A 2 7.89 -6.48 -10.25
C HIS A 2 7.76 -7.92 -9.80
N LYS A 3 8.30 -8.22 -8.60
CA LYS A 3 8.30 -9.55 -8.00
C LYS A 3 7.38 -9.56 -6.78
N ILE A 4 6.43 -10.50 -6.76
CA ILE A 4 5.37 -10.60 -5.76
C ILE A 4 5.50 -11.93 -5.02
N LEU A 5 5.52 -11.89 -3.69
CA LEU A 5 5.39 -13.05 -2.82
C LEU A 5 3.91 -13.29 -2.56
N VAL A 6 3.42 -14.50 -2.84
CA VAL A 6 2.02 -14.92 -2.59
C VAL A 6 2.01 -15.97 -1.50
N VAL A 7 1.43 -15.61 -0.36
CA VAL A 7 1.34 -16.46 0.84
C VAL A 7 -0.12 -16.82 1.08
N GLU A 8 -0.49 -18.03 0.70
CA GLU A 8 -1.86 -18.57 0.76
C GLU A 8 -1.80 -20.08 0.84
N ASP A 9 -2.38 -20.70 1.86
CA ASP A 9 -2.31 -22.13 2.11
C ASP A 9 -3.27 -22.94 1.22
N ASP A 10 -4.41 -22.36 0.79
CA ASP A 10 -5.26 -23.01 -0.21
C ASP A 10 -4.58 -23.01 -1.57
N THR A 11 -4.17 -24.20 -2.01
CA THR A 11 -3.44 -24.41 -3.27
C THR A 11 -4.21 -23.92 -4.49
N THR A 12 -5.54 -24.00 -4.48
CA THR A 12 -6.40 -23.56 -5.59
C THR A 12 -6.43 -22.04 -5.67
N ILE A 13 -6.62 -21.37 -4.54
CA ILE A 13 -6.63 -19.90 -4.47
C ILE A 13 -5.24 -19.36 -4.83
N ASN A 14 -4.18 -19.95 -4.26
CA ASN A 14 -2.81 -19.58 -4.54
C ASN A 14 -2.50 -19.68 -6.04
N GLN A 15 -2.84 -20.82 -6.67
CA GLN A 15 -2.63 -21.03 -8.11
C GLN A 15 -3.37 -19.99 -8.95
N VAL A 16 -4.65 -19.74 -8.66
CA VAL A 16 -5.45 -18.74 -9.39
C VAL A 16 -4.82 -17.34 -9.28
N ILE A 17 -4.42 -16.92 -8.08
CA ILE A 17 -3.72 -15.63 -7.89
C ILE A 17 -2.45 -15.58 -8.74
N CYS A 18 -1.63 -16.62 -8.66
CA CYS A 18 -0.36 -16.70 -9.38
C CYS A 18 -0.53 -16.66 -10.91
N GLU A 19 -1.55 -17.32 -11.44
CA GLU A 19 -1.84 -17.31 -12.89
C GLU A 19 -2.21 -15.92 -13.38
N PHE A 20 -3.17 -15.24 -12.72
CA PHE A 20 -3.56 -13.87 -13.08
C PHE A 20 -2.44 -12.85 -12.95
N LEU A 21 -1.58 -12.99 -11.93
CA LEU A 21 -0.41 -12.14 -11.77
C LEU A 21 0.63 -12.36 -12.87
N LYS A 22 0.91 -13.61 -13.25
CA LYS A 22 1.82 -13.94 -14.35
C LYS A 22 1.30 -13.42 -15.68
N GLU A 23 0.00 -13.56 -15.97
CA GLU A 23 -0.65 -12.98 -17.15
C GLU A 23 -0.52 -11.45 -17.20
N SER A 24 -0.43 -10.82 -16.03
CA SER A 24 -0.22 -9.37 -15.87
C SER A 24 1.26 -8.96 -15.84
N ASN A 25 2.18 -9.84 -16.27
CA ASN A 25 3.63 -9.63 -16.36
C ASN A 25 4.33 -9.36 -15.00
N TYR A 26 3.86 -9.98 -13.92
CA TYR A 26 4.56 -10.03 -12.63
C TYR A 26 5.39 -11.31 -12.49
N ALA A 27 6.55 -11.23 -11.83
CA ALA A 27 7.23 -12.40 -11.30
C ALA A 27 6.57 -12.81 -9.98
N VAL A 28 6.28 -14.10 -9.80
CA VAL A 28 5.50 -14.57 -8.65
C VAL A 28 6.22 -15.73 -7.97
N THR A 29 6.35 -15.63 -6.65
CA THR A 29 6.85 -16.73 -5.80
C THR A 29 5.69 -17.17 -4.91
N PRO A 30 5.08 -18.37 -5.16
CA PRO A 30 4.06 -18.92 -4.29
C PRO A 30 4.69 -19.58 -3.07
N VAL A 31 4.08 -19.40 -1.90
CA VAL A 31 4.36 -20.12 -0.66
C VAL A 31 3.06 -20.46 0.06
N PHE A 32 3.07 -21.50 0.89
CA PHE A 32 1.85 -22.09 1.43
C PHE A 32 1.77 -22.06 2.97
N ASP A 33 2.80 -21.52 3.64
CA ASP A 33 2.79 -21.30 5.08
C ASP A 33 3.62 -20.08 5.48
N GLY A 34 3.40 -19.58 6.72
CA GLY A 34 4.04 -18.37 7.20
C GLY A 34 5.55 -18.52 7.45
N GLY A 35 6.02 -19.70 7.84
CA GLY A 35 7.44 -19.95 8.06
C GLY A 35 8.22 -19.94 6.74
N GLU A 36 7.70 -20.61 5.71
CA GLU A 36 8.25 -20.58 4.36
C GLU A 36 8.25 -19.14 3.80
N ALA A 37 7.18 -18.37 4.07
CA ALA A 37 7.09 -16.99 3.63
C ALA A 37 8.22 -16.12 4.18
N LEU A 38 8.56 -16.25 5.45
CA LEU A 38 9.66 -15.50 6.06
C LEU A 38 11.02 -15.93 5.50
N LEU A 39 11.26 -17.24 5.30
CA LEU A 39 12.50 -17.75 4.68
C LEU A 39 12.67 -17.20 3.26
N GLN A 40 11.63 -17.21 2.44
CA GLN A 40 11.67 -16.66 1.09
C GLN A 40 11.88 -15.14 1.10
N PHE A 41 11.21 -14.45 2.04
CA PHE A 41 11.34 -13.00 2.19
C PHE A 41 12.74 -12.56 2.59
N GLU A 42 13.45 -13.35 3.40
CA GLU A 42 14.85 -13.11 3.75
C GLU A 42 15.83 -13.44 2.61
N ALA A 43 15.52 -14.47 1.81
CA ALA A 43 16.39 -14.95 0.74
C ALA A 43 16.35 -14.08 -0.52
N GLU A 44 15.24 -13.40 -0.78
CA GLU A 44 14.99 -12.69 -2.03
C GLU A 44 14.31 -11.34 -1.80
N SER A 45 14.48 -10.43 -2.78
CA SER A 45 13.80 -9.12 -2.75
C SER A 45 12.46 -9.18 -3.47
N PHE A 46 11.43 -8.63 -2.86
CA PHE A 46 10.08 -8.50 -3.41
C PHE A 46 9.65 -7.04 -3.47
N ASP A 47 8.71 -6.74 -4.37
CA ASP A 47 8.08 -5.41 -4.51
C ASP A 47 6.74 -5.32 -3.78
N LEU A 48 6.11 -6.48 -3.51
CA LEU A 48 4.84 -6.60 -2.80
C LEU A 48 4.66 -8.00 -2.22
N VAL A 49 3.99 -8.09 -1.08
CA VAL A 49 3.55 -9.36 -0.49
C VAL A 49 2.02 -9.41 -0.49
N ILE A 50 1.45 -10.52 -0.96
CA ILE A 50 0.04 -10.90 -0.75
C ILE A 50 0.04 -11.92 0.37
N LEU A 51 -0.75 -11.69 1.41
CA LEU A 51 -0.67 -12.46 2.64
C LEU A 51 -2.07 -12.83 3.16
N ASP A 52 -2.35 -14.11 3.23
CA ASP A 52 -3.53 -14.61 3.94
C ASP A 52 -3.36 -14.45 5.45
N MET A 53 -4.42 -14.02 6.12
CA MET A 53 -4.46 -13.93 7.57
C MET A 53 -4.57 -15.30 8.24
N MET A 54 -5.23 -16.26 7.59
CA MET A 54 -5.57 -17.58 8.15
C MET A 54 -4.62 -18.66 7.66
N LEU A 55 -3.34 -18.57 8.04
CA LEU A 55 -2.34 -19.61 7.71
C LEU A 55 -2.23 -20.68 8.81
N PRO A 56 -1.88 -21.93 8.46
CA PRO A 56 -1.99 -23.07 9.40
C PRO A 56 -0.97 -23.08 10.54
N THR A 57 0.27 -22.67 10.33
CA THR A 57 1.36 -22.82 11.31
C THR A 57 1.71 -21.52 12.03
N MET A 58 1.69 -20.43 11.29
CA MET A 58 1.95 -19.08 11.78
C MET A 58 0.92 -18.14 11.16
N SER A 59 0.21 -17.38 11.99
CA SER A 59 -0.82 -16.45 11.49
C SER A 59 -0.22 -15.41 10.53
N GLY A 60 -1.00 -14.98 9.53
CA GLY A 60 -0.56 -13.89 8.64
C GLY A 60 -0.21 -12.62 9.39
N LEU A 61 -0.86 -12.36 10.52
CA LEU A 61 -0.52 -11.24 11.39
C LEU A 61 0.90 -11.35 11.97
N ASP A 62 1.33 -12.54 12.38
CA ASP A 62 2.67 -12.74 12.91
C ASP A 62 3.72 -12.63 11.79
N VAL A 63 3.42 -13.15 10.59
CA VAL A 63 4.26 -12.93 9.39
C VAL A 63 4.39 -11.44 9.09
N LEU A 64 3.28 -10.68 9.11
CA LEU A 64 3.29 -9.23 8.89
C LEU A 64 4.16 -8.51 9.90
N LYS A 65 4.04 -8.84 11.19
CA LYS A 65 4.87 -8.23 12.25
C LYS A 65 6.36 -8.50 12.04
N GLU A 66 6.74 -9.72 11.64
CA GLU A 66 8.14 -10.05 11.37
C GLU A 66 8.66 -9.26 10.16
N ILE A 67 7.92 -9.23 9.05
CA ILE A 67 8.28 -8.41 7.87
C ILE A 67 8.49 -6.93 8.27
N ARG A 68 7.62 -6.37 9.09
CA ARG A 68 7.67 -4.96 9.53
C ARG A 68 8.86 -4.61 10.42
N LYS A 69 9.56 -5.60 11.00
CA LYS A 69 10.81 -5.34 11.72
C LYS A 69 11.94 -4.88 10.80
N THR A 70 11.92 -5.30 9.54
CA THR A 70 13.03 -5.11 8.60
C THR A 70 12.63 -4.37 7.33
N SER A 71 11.33 -4.26 7.00
CA SER A 71 10.88 -3.74 5.71
C SER A 71 9.56 -3.00 5.78
N GLN A 72 9.45 -1.94 4.97
CA GLN A 72 8.20 -1.22 4.69
C GLN A 72 7.57 -1.60 3.34
N ILE A 73 7.93 -2.76 2.81
CA ILE A 73 7.37 -3.28 1.57
C ILE A 73 5.83 -3.27 1.62
N PRO A 74 5.12 -2.92 0.52
CA PRO A 74 3.68 -3.03 0.49
C PRO A 74 3.21 -4.45 0.79
N VAL A 75 2.24 -4.57 1.69
CA VAL A 75 1.57 -5.82 2.01
C VAL A 75 0.09 -5.67 1.75
N MET A 76 -0.47 -6.56 0.94
CA MET A 76 -1.90 -6.71 0.71
C MET A 76 -2.39 -7.93 1.48
N ILE A 77 -3.40 -7.73 2.32
CA ILE A 77 -3.99 -8.80 3.13
C ILE A 77 -5.14 -9.47 2.37
N LEU A 78 -5.20 -10.80 2.45
CA LEU A 78 -6.39 -11.58 2.12
C LEU A 78 -7.07 -11.98 3.43
N THR A 79 -8.38 -11.76 3.55
CA THR A 79 -9.13 -12.01 4.79
C THR A 79 -10.51 -12.59 4.52
N ALA A 80 -11.09 -13.33 5.47
CA ALA A 80 -12.48 -13.74 5.42
C ALA A 80 -13.39 -12.59 5.89
N LEU A 81 -14.64 -12.57 5.40
CA LEU A 81 -15.64 -11.52 5.69
C LEU A 81 -15.92 -11.32 7.20
N ASP A 82 -15.76 -12.36 8.01
CA ASP A 82 -16.10 -12.32 9.44
C ASP A 82 -15.04 -11.66 10.33
N ASP A 83 -13.85 -11.40 9.80
CA ASP A 83 -12.71 -10.81 10.54
C ASP A 83 -12.57 -9.27 10.38
N GLU A 84 -13.48 -8.64 9.63
CA GLU A 84 -13.28 -7.28 9.10
C GLU A 84 -13.28 -6.16 10.15
N ASP A 85 -14.01 -6.27 11.26
CA ASP A 85 -14.33 -5.05 12.02
C ASP A 85 -13.39 -4.74 13.19
N THR A 86 -12.65 -5.69 13.74
CA THR A 86 -11.95 -5.46 15.02
C THR A 86 -10.42 -5.51 14.93
N GLN A 87 -9.85 -6.33 14.08
CA GLN A 87 -8.40 -6.50 13.99
C GLN A 87 -7.75 -5.65 12.89
N LEU A 88 -8.37 -5.54 11.71
CA LEU A 88 -7.82 -4.78 10.57
C LEU A 88 -7.73 -3.28 10.84
N VAL A 89 -8.68 -2.71 11.57
CA VAL A 89 -8.65 -1.28 11.96
C VAL A 89 -7.41 -0.95 12.79
N SER A 90 -6.98 -1.88 13.64
CA SER A 90 -5.79 -1.71 14.48
C SER A 90 -4.47 -1.80 13.70
N PHE A 91 -4.47 -2.38 12.50
CA PHE A 91 -3.28 -2.61 11.67
C PHE A 91 -3.24 -1.79 10.37
N ASN A 92 -4.18 -0.87 10.16
CA ASN A 92 -4.27 -0.03 8.95
C ASN A 92 -2.96 0.69 8.58
N HIS A 93 -2.09 0.98 9.55
CA HIS A 93 -0.79 1.60 9.31
C HIS A 93 0.30 0.62 8.89
N LEU A 94 0.06 -0.70 9.02
CA LEU A 94 1.02 -1.76 8.68
C LEU A 94 0.78 -2.39 7.32
N ILE A 95 -0.40 -2.17 6.72
CA ILE A 95 -0.81 -2.77 5.45
C ILE A 95 -1.06 -1.69 4.39
N SER A 96 -0.94 -2.07 3.13
CA SER A 96 -1.17 -1.16 2.00
C SER A 96 -2.60 -1.23 1.47
N ASP A 97 -3.23 -2.40 1.54
CA ASP A 97 -4.62 -2.66 1.18
C ASP A 97 -5.06 -4.03 1.71
N TYR A 98 -6.34 -4.34 1.67
CA TYR A 98 -6.89 -5.66 1.97
C TYR A 98 -7.97 -6.05 0.97
N VAL A 99 -8.21 -7.35 0.84
CA VAL A 99 -9.23 -7.93 -0.03
C VAL A 99 -9.93 -9.06 0.72
N THR A 100 -11.27 -9.01 0.74
CA THR A 100 -12.10 -10.04 1.38
C THR A 100 -12.34 -11.21 0.46
N LYS A 101 -12.28 -12.41 1.02
CA LYS A 101 -12.65 -13.65 0.32
C LYS A 101 -14.17 -13.87 0.41
N PRO A 102 -14.86 -14.23 -0.70
CA PRO A 102 -14.34 -14.50 -2.03
C PRO A 102 -14.10 -13.22 -2.84
N PHE A 103 -13.03 -13.17 -3.62
CA PHE A 103 -12.65 -12.00 -4.42
C PHE A 103 -12.57 -12.32 -5.92
N SER A 104 -12.65 -11.28 -6.73
CA SER A 104 -12.35 -11.35 -8.17
C SER A 104 -10.84 -11.20 -8.40
N PRO A 105 -10.16 -12.16 -9.05
CA PRO A 105 -8.73 -12.04 -9.37
C PRO A 105 -8.38 -10.80 -10.18
N LEU A 106 -9.26 -10.36 -11.09
CA LEU A 106 -9.08 -9.12 -11.85
C LEU A 106 -9.07 -7.88 -10.96
N ILE A 107 -9.94 -7.83 -9.94
CA ILE A 107 -9.97 -6.72 -8.96
C ILE A 107 -8.70 -6.75 -8.13
N LEU A 108 -8.24 -7.93 -7.71
CA LEU A 108 -6.98 -8.10 -6.98
C LEU A 108 -5.80 -7.52 -7.78
N VAL A 109 -5.66 -7.91 -9.05
CA VAL A 109 -4.60 -7.40 -9.94
C VAL A 109 -4.66 -5.88 -10.06
N LYS A 110 -5.85 -5.29 -10.24
CA LYS A 110 -6.02 -3.82 -10.32
C LYS A 110 -5.61 -3.10 -9.06
N ARG A 111 -5.88 -3.66 -7.89
CA ARG A 111 -5.44 -3.10 -6.60
C ARG A 111 -3.92 -3.16 -6.47
N ILE A 112 -3.30 -4.29 -6.86
CA ILE A 112 -1.84 -4.47 -6.89
C ILE A 112 -1.18 -3.45 -7.82
N GLU A 113 -1.69 -3.28 -9.05
CA GLU A 113 -1.22 -2.25 -9.98
C GLU A 113 -1.23 -0.85 -9.33
N ASN A 114 -2.29 -0.51 -8.61
CA ASN A 114 -2.41 0.78 -7.93
C ASN A 114 -1.39 0.93 -6.78
N ILE A 115 -1.16 -0.12 -6.00
CA ILE A 115 -0.16 -0.10 -4.92
C ILE A 115 1.24 0.07 -5.50
N LEU A 116 1.63 -0.76 -6.46
CA LEU A 116 2.95 -0.71 -7.08
C LEU A 116 3.18 0.61 -7.81
N ARG A 117 2.17 1.17 -8.48
CA ARG A 117 2.26 2.47 -9.11
C ARG A 117 2.47 3.61 -8.09
N ARG A 118 1.84 3.55 -6.92
CA ARG A 118 2.09 4.54 -5.84
C ARG A 118 3.52 4.47 -5.34
N ASN A 119 4.12 3.29 -5.31
CA ASN A 119 5.50 3.08 -4.88
C ASN A 119 6.54 3.41 -5.97
N THR A 120 6.14 3.37 -7.26
CA THR A 120 7.02 3.73 -8.40
C THR A 120 6.88 5.20 -8.83
N VAL A 121 5.75 5.84 -8.55
CA VAL A 121 5.62 7.29 -8.68
C VAL A 121 6.32 7.89 -7.48
N ALA A 122 7.46 8.50 -7.73
CA ALA A 122 8.41 9.11 -6.82
C ALA A 122 7.81 9.34 -5.41
N SER A 123 8.39 8.69 -4.40
CA SER A 123 8.13 9.02 -2.99
C SER A 123 8.41 10.49 -2.68
N GLU A 124 8.92 11.21 -3.68
CA GLU A 124 9.24 12.62 -3.66
C GLU A 124 8.67 13.35 -4.87
N ILE A 125 7.98 14.45 -4.63
CA ILE A 125 7.50 15.36 -5.68
C ILE A 125 8.43 16.59 -5.67
N ALA A 126 9.24 16.73 -6.72
CA ALA A 126 10.10 17.92 -6.87
C ALA A 126 9.37 19.04 -7.64
N VAL A 127 9.36 20.23 -7.07
CA VAL A 127 8.83 21.46 -7.67
C VAL A 127 9.86 22.59 -7.47
N GLY A 128 10.73 22.81 -8.46
CA GLY A 128 11.87 23.72 -8.30
C GLY A 128 12.80 23.22 -7.18
N ASP A 129 13.08 24.09 -6.22
CA ASP A 129 13.91 23.76 -5.05
C ASP A 129 13.14 23.07 -3.91
N LEU A 130 11.84 22.86 -4.08
CA LEU A 130 10.98 22.18 -3.11
C LEU A 130 10.90 20.69 -3.42
N THR A 131 11.14 19.85 -2.42
CA THR A 131 10.92 18.39 -2.48
C THR A 131 9.92 17.98 -1.40
N VAL A 132 8.79 17.40 -1.82
CA VAL A 132 7.77 16.88 -0.92
C VAL A 132 7.93 15.36 -0.85
N SER A 133 8.44 14.86 0.28
CA SER A 133 8.51 13.42 0.56
C SER A 133 7.15 12.92 1.02
N ILE A 134 6.62 11.90 0.31
CA ILE A 134 5.31 11.30 0.60
C ILE A 134 5.45 10.29 1.74
N ASP A 135 6.53 9.52 1.75
CA ASP A 135 6.76 8.44 2.71
C ASP A 135 7.01 8.99 4.12
N ASP A 136 7.84 10.03 4.21
CA ASP A 136 8.20 10.65 5.50
C ASP A 136 7.23 11.75 5.94
N CYS A 137 6.23 12.08 5.12
CA CYS A 137 5.33 13.22 5.34
C CYS A 137 6.12 14.53 5.64
N THR A 138 7.20 14.75 4.88
CA THR A 138 8.16 15.84 5.13
C THR A 138 8.35 16.65 3.86
N VAL A 139 8.67 17.93 4.02
CA VAL A 139 9.05 18.83 2.92
C VAL A 139 10.47 19.33 3.13
N TYR A 140 11.22 19.35 2.04
CA TYR A 140 12.58 19.91 2.00
C TYR A 140 12.61 21.12 1.06
N TRP A 141 13.29 22.18 1.48
CA TRP A 141 13.63 23.32 0.65
C TRP A 141 15.15 23.37 0.47
N GLN A 142 15.62 23.26 -0.77
CA GLN A 142 17.06 23.18 -1.11
C GLN A 142 17.81 22.11 -0.28
N GLY A 143 17.15 20.99 0.00
CA GLY A 143 17.71 19.87 0.78
C GLY A 143 17.60 20.01 2.30
N GLU A 144 17.16 21.18 2.82
CA GLU A 144 16.92 21.37 4.25
C GLU A 144 15.47 21.06 4.64
N LYS A 145 15.31 20.29 5.72
CA LYS A 145 13.99 19.91 6.24
C LYS A 145 13.23 21.12 6.76
N MET A 146 12.00 21.31 6.26
CA MET A 146 11.10 22.36 6.72
C MET A 146 10.28 21.92 7.94
N PRO A 147 10.21 22.72 9.02
CA PRO A 147 9.37 22.43 10.16
C PRO A 147 7.92 22.81 9.84
N LEU A 148 7.14 21.87 9.28
CA LEU A 148 5.74 22.07 8.93
C LEU A 148 4.82 21.32 9.87
N THR A 149 3.66 21.90 10.15
CA THR A 149 2.54 21.18 10.76
C THR A 149 1.93 20.18 9.77
N LYS A 150 1.17 19.21 10.28
CA LYS A 150 0.48 18.22 9.44
C LYS A 150 -0.38 18.89 8.35
N LYS A 151 -1.10 19.96 8.69
CA LYS A 151 -1.98 20.66 7.72
C LYS A 151 -1.21 21.43 6.67
N GLU A 152 -0.10 22.06 7.00
CA GLU A 152 0.78 22.72 6.05
C GLU A 152 1.39 21.71 5.08
N TYR A 153 1.83 20.55 5.58
CA TYR A 153 2.29 19.45 4.74
C TYR A 153 1.19 18.97 3.76
N GLU A 154 -0.03 18.70 4.25
CA GLU A 154 -1.17 18.26 3.43
C GLU A 154 -1.48 19.25 2.31
N ILE A 155 -1.44 20.57 2.60
CA ILE A 155 -1.63 21.64 1.61
C ILE A 155 -0.52 21.61 0.55
N LEU A 156 0.74 21.60 0.96
CA LEU A 156 1.87 21.57 0.02
C LEU A 156 1.87 20.30 -0.83
N GLN A 157 1.57 19.14 -0.26
CA GLN A 157 1.43 17.89 -1.00
C GLN A 157 0.31 17.97 -2.05
N ALA A 158 -0.85 18.53 -1.70
CA ALA A 158 -1.98 18.68 -2.63
C ALA A 158 -1.64 19.61 -3.80
N LEU A 159 -0.91 20.70 -3.54
CA LEU A 159 -0.44 21.63 -4.55
C LEU A 159 0.67 21.01 -5.43
N ALA A 160 1.66 20.35 -4.82
CA ALA A 160 2.76 19.72 -5.52
C ALA A 160 2.30 18.60 -6.47
N LYS A 161 1.29 17.81 -6.08
CA LYS A 161 0.65 16.80 -6.95
C LYS A 161 -0.01 17.39 -8.20
N ARG A 162 -0.32 18.69 -8.18
CA ARG A 162 -0.99 19.42 -9.27
C ARG A 162 -0.15 20.61 -9.74
N LYS A 163 1.18 20.49 -9.73
CA LYS A 163 2.13 21.58 -9.99
C LYS A 163 1.87 22.38 -11.27
N ASP A 164 1.33 21.74 -12.31
CA ASP A 164 1.07 22.38 -13.60
C ASP A 164 -0.41 22.77 -13.80
N HIS A 165 -1.20 22.74 -12.74
CA HIS A 165 -2.64 23.04 -12.79
C HIS A 165 -3.02 24.06 -11.74
N LEU A 166 -3.98 24.91 -12.09
CA LEU A 166 -4.56 25.85 -11.14
C LEU A 166 -5.43 25.10 -10.13
N VAL A 167 -5.14 25.29 -8.85
CA VAL A 167 -5.93 24.73 -7.76
C VAL A 167 -6.71 25.85 -7.09
N THR A 168 -8.05 25.77 -7.12
CA THR A 168 -8.90 26.76 -6.46
C THR A 168 -8.92 26.57 -4.95
N ARG A 169 -9.28 27.62 -4.21
CA ARG A 169 -9.44 27.55 -2.75
C ARG A 169 -10.44 26.45 -2.35
N ASP A 170 -11.57 26.36 -3.05
CA ASP A 170 -12.63 25.39 -2.73
C ASP A 170 -12.17 23.95 -2.96
N GLN A 171 -11.42 23.70 -4.04
CA GLN A 171 -10.79 22.40 -4.28
C GLN A 171 -9.80 22.02 -3.16
N LEU A 172 -9.02 22.99 -2.69
CA LEU A 172 -8.08 22.77 -1.60
C LEU A 172 -8.81 22.50 -0.29
N MET A 173 -9.83 23.29 0.03
CA MET A 173 -10.67 23.13 1.21
C MET A 173 -11.35 21.76 1.24
N ASN A 174 -11.94 21.33 0.11
CA ASN A 174 -12.56 20.02 -0.01
C ASN A 174 -11.54 18.88 0.15
N THR A 175 -10.34 19.03 -0.41
CA THR A 175 -9.28 17.99 -0.34
C THR A 175 -8.74 17.83 1.08
N ILE A 176 -8.54 18.93 1.82
CA ILE A 176 -7.84 18.92 3.12
C ILE A 176 -8.80 18.82 4.31
N TRP A 177 -10.01 19.37 4.21
CA TRP A 177 -10.99 19.46 5.30
C TRP A 177 -12.30 18.72 5.03
N GLY A 178 -12.54 18.22 3.81
CA GLY A 178 -13.75 17.46 3.48
C GLY A 178 -15.01 18.30 3.44
N TYR A 179 -14.90 19.63 3.28
CA TYR A 179 -16.07 20.50 3.11
C TYR A 179 -16.70 20.24 1.74
N SER A 180 -17.82 19.53 1.69
CA SER A 180 -18.71 19.52 0.52
C SER A 180 -19.60 20.75 0.57
N GLU A 181 -20.02 21.28 -0.61
CA GLU A 181 -20.88 22.48 -0.77
C GLU A 181 -22.27 22.38 -0.08
N LEU A 182 -22.51 21.38 0.77
CA LEU A 182 -23.80 21.13 1.43
C LEU A 182 -24.01 21.89 2.75
N ASP A 183 -22.97 22.57 3.29
CA ASP A 183 -23.07 23.32 4.56
C ASP A 183 -23.23 24.85 4.38
N SER A 184 -23.63 25.29 3.20
CA SER A 184 -23.97 26.71 2.94
C SER A 184 -25.46 26.87 2.74
N ARG A 185 -26.26 26.62 3.81
CA ARG A 185 -27.64 27.12 3.93
C ARG A 185 -27.94 27.52 5.36
#